data_0164f6b4c58512a636c5e4fee6672948
#
_entry.id   0164f6b4c58512a636c5e4fee6672948
#
_cell.length_a   1.000
_cell.length_b   1.000
_cell.length_c   1.000
_cell.angle_alpha   90.00
_cell.angle_beta   90.00
_cell.angle_gamma   90.00
#
_symmetry.space_group_name_H-M   'P 1'
#
loop_
_entity.id
_entity.type
_entity.pdbx_description
1 polymer ?
#
loop_
_entity_poly.entity_id
_entity_poly.type
_entity_poly.pdbx_seq_one_letter_code
_entity_poly.pdbx_strand_id
1 'polypeptide(L)'
;MSLAARGRRPAAIPGVRASILLVVVSGVLFGTAGTAQALGPRDAAPVAVGILRIQVGAIALLAAMPLIGARWARLPVLWRRPQIVVTALAAALYQPCFFGAVSSTGVALGTLVAVGSEPVFAGLLGWVALRHRPTPGWIVATSVAVAGLVLRSAGQLEGGNAHGLLLALGAGLCSACYTVAAKHQLDRDATAIEVPAASFALGGLLLVPLLAGQPLGWVASPGGAALVLYLGVATMAVANVLLARGIHGLPPGPTATLMLTDPVVATLLGIVVLGEAITPVAALGVVLVLAGLVLQGLAVARAEPADLEPAPVL
;
A
#
# COMPACT_ATOMS: atom_id res chain seq x y z
N MET A 1 20.78 12.57 38.10
CA MET A 1 20.27 11.22 38.38
C MET A 1 19.69 10.66 37.07
N SER A 2 20.45 9.77 36.44
CA SER A 2 20.17 9.17 35.15
C SER A 2 19.04 8.14 35.29
N LEU A 3 17.84 8.44 34.79
CA LEU A 3 16.82 7.43 34.56
C LEU A 3 17.22 6.66 33.30
N ALA A 4 17.89 5.54 33.55
CA ALA A 4 18.39 4.59 32.59
C ALA A 4 17.39 4.41 31.41
N ALA A 5 17.89 4.64 30.22
CA ALA A 5 17.34 4.13 28.98
C ALA A 5 17.21 2.58 29.12
N ARG A 6 16.04 2.11 29.55
CA ARG A 6 15.69 0.70 29.41
C ARG A 6 15.66 0.43 27.91
N GLY A 7 16.77 -0.12 27.41
CA GLY A 7 16.96 -0.51 26.03
C GLY A 7 15.78 -1.39 25.59
N ARG A 8 14.93 -0.83 24.72
CA ARG A 8 13.99 -1.66 23.95
C ARG A 8 14.83 -2.66 23.18
N ARG A 9 14.57 -3.95 23.34
CA ARG A 9 15.00 -4.93 22.35
C ARG A 9 14.37 -4.49 21.02
N PRO A 10 15.15 -4.32 19.95
CA PRO A 10 14.57 -4.09 18.64
C PRO A 10 13.52 -5.15 18.38
N ALA A 11 12.36 -4.76 17.84
CA ALA A 11 11.34 -5.72 17.48
C ALA A 11 11.99 -6.76 16.55
N ALA A 12 11.83 -8.05 16.88
CA ALA A 12 12.45 -9.11 16.10
C ALA A 12 11.99 -8.98 14.64
N ILE A 13 12.94 -8.96 13.72
CA ILE A 13 12.65 -8.96 12.28
C ILE A 13 11.96 -10.29 11.97
N PRO A 14 10.75 -10.26 11.37
CA PRO A 14 10.07 -11.50 11.00
C PRO A 14 10.93 -12.29 9.99
N GLY A 15 10.94 -13.61 10.12
CA GLY A 15 11.56 -14.44 9.10
C GLY A 15 10.87 -14.28 7.75
N VAL A 16 11.56 -14.61 6.67
CA VAL A 16 11.11 -14.39 5.27
C VAL A 16 9.69 -14.90 5.02
N ARG A 17 9.36 -16.12 5.46
CA ARG A 17 8.01 -16.70 5.29
C ARG A 17 6.94 -15.91 6.03
N ALA A 18 7.23 -15.46 7.25
CA ALA A 18 6.32 -14.63 8.02
C ALA A 18 6.13 -13.26 7.35
N SER A 19 7.20 -12.68 6.80
CA SER A 19 7.15 -11.42 6.06
C SER A 19 6.29 -11.53 4.80
N ILE A 20 6.44 -12.60 4.02
CA ILE A 20 5.58 -12.89 2.86
C ILE A 20 4.11 -12.96 3.29
N LEU A 21 3.80 -13.73 4.33
CA LEU A 21 2.43 -13.87 4.83
C LEU A 21 1.84 -12.53 5.28
N LEU A 22 2.61 -11.72 6.00
CA LEU A 22 2.18 -10.40 6.47
C LEU A 22 1.85 -9.46 5.32
N VAL A 23 2.67 -9.44 4.25
CA VAL A 23 2.42 -8.64 3.05
C VAL A 23 1.18 -9.14 2.31
N VAL A 24 1.05 -10.45 2.12
CA VAL A 24 -0.12 -11.04 1.44
C VAL A 24 -1.42 -10.74 2.22
N VAL A 25 -1.42 -10.91 3.54
CA VAL A 25 -2.60 -10.57 4.38
C VAL A 25 -2.92 -9.09 4.31
N SER A 26 -1.90 -8.23 4.27
CA SER A 26 -2.11 -6.79 4.02
C SER A 26 -2.76 -6.54 2.67
N GLY A 27 -2.28 -7.18 1.59
CA GLY A 27 -2.88 -7.09 0.25
C GLY A 27 -4.33 -7.59 0.23
N VAL A 28 -4.64 -8.67 0.95
CA VAL A 28 -6.03 -9.15 1.12
C VAL A 28 -6.91 -8.07 1.74
N LEU A 29 -6.47 -7.42 2.81
CA LEU A 29 -7.22 -6.34 3.45
C LEU A 29 -7.43 -5.14 2.51
N PHE A 30 -6.40 -4.73 1.79
CA PHE A 30 -6.54 -3.65 0.80
C PHE A 30 -7.53 -4.03 -0.30
N GLY A 31 -7.50 -5.26 -0.80
CA GLY A 31 -8.41 -5.77 -1.84
C GLY A 31 -9.89 -5.75 -1.45
N THR A 32 -10.21 -5.72 -0.16
CA THR A 32 -11.60 -5.57 0.30
C THR A 32 -12.13 -4.14 0.18
N ALA A 33 -11.25 -3.13 0.01
CA ALA A 33 -11.64 -1.73 0.09
C ALA A 33 -12.63 -1.32 -0.99
N GLY A 34 -12.44 -1.77 -2.23
CA GLY A 34 -13.33 -1.49 -3.36
C GLY A 34 -14.73 -2.06 -3.13
N THR A 35 -14.82 -3.31 -2.70
CA THR A 35 -16.09 -3.96 -2.39
C THR A 35 -16.81 -3.29 -1.22
N ALA A 36 -16.08 -2.94 -0.15
CA ALA A 36 -16.66 -2.21 0.97
C ALA A 36 -17.23 -0.85 0.52
N GLN A 37 -16.53 -0.15 -0.37
CA GLN A 37 -17.01 1.11 -0.93
C GLN A 37 -18.23 0.92 -1.83
N ALA A 38 -18.29 -0.14 -2.64
CA ALA A 38 -19.43 -0.47 -3.49
C ALA A 38 -20.69 -0.81 -2.69
N LEU A 39 -20.53 -1.41 -1.52
CA LEU A 39 -21.63 -1.71 -0.57
C LEU A 39 -21.99 -0.50 0.32
N GLY A 40 -21.20 0.56 0.30
CA GLY A 40 -21.42 1.77 1.08
C GLY A 40 -22.51 2.68 0.49
N PRO A 41 -22.76 3.85 1.13
CA PRO A 41 -23.72 4.82 0.65
C PRO A 41 -23.37 5.31 -0.78
N ARG A 42 -24.39 5.41 -1.64
CA ARG A 42 -24.21 5.82 -3.06
C ARG A 42 -23.75 7.27 -3.22
N ASP A 43 -24.03 8.12 -2.24
CA ASP A 43 -23.66 9.53 -2.18
C ASP A 43 -22.27 9.76 -1.56
N ALA A 44 -21.58 8.68 -1.17
CA ALA A 44 -20.21 8.74 -0.65
C ALA A 44 -19.20 9.07 -1.77
N ALA A 45 -18.81 10.34 -1.84
CA ALA A 45 -17.84 10.80 -2.83
C ALA A 45 -16.48 10.06 -2.63
N PRO A 46 -15.90 9.43 -3.68
CA PRO A 46 -14.67 8.64 -3.55
C PRO A 46 -13.48 9.42 -2.97
N VAL A 47 -13.36 10.71 -3.28
CA VAL A 47 -12.32 11.59 -2.72
C VAL A 47 -12.50 11.75 -1.22
N ALA A 48 -13.74 12.01 -0.75
CA ALA A 48 -14.03 12.15 0.67
C ALA A 48 -13.77 10.82 1.42
N VAL A 49 -14.19 9.69 0.86
CA VAL A 49 -13.88 8.35 1.40
C VAL A 49 -12.36 8.15 1.51
N GLY A 50 -11.60 8.46 0.45
CA GLY A 50 -10.14 8.35 0.43
C GLY A 50 -9.44 9.18 1.51
N ILE A 51 -9.93 10.41 1.76
CA ILE A 51 -9.37 11.28 2.79
C ILE A 51 -9.78 10.78 4.19
N LEU A 52 -11.06 10.50 4.41
CA LEU A 52 -11.58 10.09 5.72
C LEU A 52 -10.97 8.76 6.20
N ARG A 53 -10.73 7.80 5.30
CA ARG A 53 -10.06 6.55 5.69
C ARG A 53 -8.64 6.77 6.20
N ILE A 54 -7.90 7.74 5.65
CA ILE A 54 -6.56 8.10 6.14
C ILE A 54 -6.67 8.77 7.52
N GLN A 55 -7.64 9.66 7.73
CA GLN A 55 -7.86 10.32 9.03
C GLN A 55 -8.20 9.30 10.11
N VAL A 56 -9.19 8.44 9.86
CA VAL A 56 -9.60 7.40 10.82
C VAL A 56 -8.46 6.40 11.05
N GLY A 57 -7.73 6.02 9.99
CA GLY A 57 -6.54 5.17 10.10
C GLY A 57 -5.45 5.81 10.97
N ALA A 58 -5.16 7.10 10.78
CA ALA A 58 -4.22 7.84 11.59
C ALA A 58 -4.64 7.89 13.07
N ILE A 59 -5.91 8.20 13.34
CA ILE A 59 -6.46 8.22 14.70
C ILE A 59 -6.34 6.83 15.34
N ALA A 60 -6.73 5.77 14.63
CA ALA A 60 -6.66 4.39 15.12
C ALA A 60 -5.21 3.98 15.44
N LEU A 61 -4.26 4.31 14.55
CA LEU A 61 -2.84 4.03 14.78
C LEU A 61 -2.28 4.79 15.98
N LEU A 62 -2.58 6.09 16.10
CA LEU A 62 -2.15 6.91 17.23
C LEU A 62 -2.74 6.39 18.54
N ALA A 63 -4.01 5.99 18.56
CA ALA A 63 -4.65 5.40 19.73
C ALA A 63 -4.05 4.02 20.09
N ALA A 64 -3.66 3.22 19.10
CA ALA A 64 -3.07 1.91 19.30
C ALA A 64 -1.60 1.96 19.76
N MET A 65 -0.85 3.03 19.49
CA MET A 65 0.57 3.17 19.85
C MET A 65 0.87 2.81 21.32
N PRO A 66 0.21 3.40 22.32
CA PRO A 66 0.51 3.11 23.73
C PRO A 66 0.16 1.67 24.11
N LEU A 67 -0.89 1.06 23.49
CA LEU A 67 -1.32 -0.31 23.78
C LEU A 67 -0.25 -1.35 23.43
N ILE A 68 0.58 -1.06 22.42
CA ILE A 68 1.70 -1.92 22.02
C ILE A 68 3.07 -1.40 22.47
N GLY A 69 3.06 -0.47 23.43
CA GLY A 69 4.26 0.09 24.03
C GLY A 69 5.02 1.10 23.14
N ALA A 70 4.46 1.60 22.03
CA ALA A 70 5.01 2.73 21.29
C ALA A 70 4.69 4.04 22.02
N ARG A 71 5.52 5.06 21.83
CA ARG A 71 5.42 6.32 22.59
C ARG A 71 5.14 7.50 21.66
N TRP A 72 4.10 8.25 21.92
CA TRP A 72 3.79 9.49 21.17
C TRP A 72 4.94 10.50 21.17
N ALA A 73 5.73 10.53 22.25
CA ALA A 73 6.91 11.39 22.35
C ALA A 73 7.96 11.14 21.22
N ARG A 74 7.87 10.04 20.48
CA ARG A 74 8.73 9.78 19.33
C ARG A 74 8.24 10.46 18.04
N LEU A 75 6.96 10.79 17.93
CA LEU A 75 6.39 11.37 16.71
C LEU A 75 7.08 12.68 16.28
N PRO A 76 7.34 13.67 17.17
CA PRO A 76 8.05 14.89 16.78
C PRO A 76 9.47 14.61 16.25
N VAL A 77 10.15 13.59 16.78
CA VAL A 77 11.47 13.18 16.30
C VAL A 77 11.37 12.52 14.92
N LEU A 78 10.36 11.67 14.71
CA LEU A 78 10.12 11.01 13.43
C LEU A 78 9.74 12.03 12.36
N TRP A 79 8.91 13.01 12.63
CA TRP A 79 8.51 14.05 11.68
C TRP A 79 9.65 14.94 11.20
N ARG A 80 10.75 15.02 11.95
CA ARG A 80 11.98 15.70 11.51
C ARG A 80 12.81 14.88 10.53
N ARG A 81 12.48 13.60 10.34
CA ARG A 81 13.21 12.72 9.42
C ARG A 81 12.66 12.90 7.99
N PRO A 82 13.50 13.21 7.00
CA PRO A 82 13.04 13.45 5.63
C PRO A 82 12.27 12.26 5.05
N GLN A 83 12.61 11.02 5.42
CA GLN A 83 11.92 9.83 4.94
C GLN A 83 10.47 9.73 5.45
N ILE A 84 10.18 10.19 6.68
CA ILE A 84 8.79 10.26 7.18
C ILE A 84 8.01 11.37 6.45
N VAL A 85 8.66 12.48 6.12
CA VAL A 85 8.04 13.50 5.27
C VAL A 85 7.73 12.93 3.89
N VAL A 86 8.67 12.15 3.30
CA VAL A 86 8.44 11.47 2.02
C VAL A 86 7.27 10.50 2.12
N THR A 87 7.18 9.66 3.16
CA THR A 87 6.03 8.74 3.32
C THR A 87 4.71 9.48 3.52
N ALA A 88 4.71 10.59 4.25
CA ALA A 88 3.52 11.42 4.47
C ALA A 88 3.06 12.09 3.16
N LEU A 89 3.98 12.70 2.42
CA LEU A 89 3.69 13.31 1.11
C LEU A 89 3.25 12.26 0.10
N ALA A 90 3.90 11.11 0.06
CA ALA A 90 3.53 10.01 -0.81
C ALA A 90 2.10 9.52 -0.53
N ALA A 91 1.73 9.32 0.74
CA ALA A 91 0.38 8.94 1.12
C ALA A 91 -0.67 10.03 0.77
N ALA A 92 -0.31 11.31 0.94
CA ALA A 92 -1.20 12.42 0.60
C ALA A 92 -1.36 12.59 -0.92
N LEU A 93 -0.27 12.57 -1.69
CA LEU A 93 -0.29 12.78 -3.14
C LEU A 93 -0.84 11.57 -3.90
N TYR A 94 -0.74 10.38 -3.34
CA TYR A 94 -1.34 9.18 -3.93
C TYR A 94 -2.83 9.39 -4.22
N GLN A 95 -3.58 10.01 -3.31
CA GLN A 95 -5.03 10.14 -3.44
C GLN A 95 -5.42 11.00 -4.67
N PRO A 96 -4.98 12.27 -4.81
CA PRO A 96 -5.34 13.06 -5.98
C PRO A 96 -4.77 12.48 -7.28
N CYS A 97 -3.59 11.86 -7.27
CA CYS A 97 -3.04 11.17 -8.43
C CYS A 97 -3.91 9.99 -8.86
N PHE A 98 -4.29 9.12 -7.93
CA PHE A 98 -5.10 7.93 -8.22
C PHE A 98 -6.53 8.31 -8.68
N PHE A 99 -7.22 9.17 -7.93
CA PHE A 99 -8.58 9.56 -8.31
C PHE A 99 -8.60 10.42 -9.58
N GLY A 100 -7.59 11.28 -9.79
CA GLY A 100 -7.41 12.02 -11.03
C GLY A 100 -7.15 11.11 -12.23
N ALA A 101 -6.35 10.05 -12.06
CA ALA A 101 -6.13 9.03 -13.07
C ALA A 101 -7.45 8.32 -13.43
N VAL A 102 -8.15 7.81 -12.43
CA VAL A 102 -9.41 7.07 -12.61
C VAL A 102 -10.48 7.95 -13.27
N SER A 103 -10.61 9.21 -12.89
CA SER A 103 -11.57 10.13 -13.53
C SER A 103 -11.23 10.47 -14.97
N SER A 104 -9.94 10.44 -15.33
CA SER A 104 -9.46 10.82 -16.67
C SER A 104 -9.32 9.65 -17.64
N THR A 105 -9.13 8.42 -17.15
CA THR A 105 -8.87 7.22 -17.98
C THR A 105 -9.83 6.08 -17.71
N GLY A 106 -10.77 6.26 -16.78
CA GLY A 106 -11.61 5.16 -16.29
C GLY A 106 -10.91 4.32 -15.21
N VAL A 107 -11.72 3.58 -14.46
CA VAL A 107 -11.27 2.79 -13.30
C VAL A 107 -10.26 1.72 -13.71
N ALA A 108 -10.54 1.00 -14.81
CA ALA A 108 -9.71 -0.12 -15.23
C ALA A 108 -8.30 0.31 -15.61
N LEU A 109 -8.17 1.28 -16.53
CA LEU A 109 -6.87 1.74 -17.02
C LEU A 109 -6.10 2.51 -15.95
N GLY A 110 -6.76 3.42 -15.23
CA GLY A 110 -6.14 4.19 -14.15
C GLY A 110 -5.57 3.28 -13.06
N THR A 111 -6.35 2.29 -12.60
CA THR A 111 -5.90 1.32 -11.60
C THR A 111 -4.79 0.40 -12.15
N LEU A 112 -4.94 -0.09 -13.38
CA LEU A 112 -3.93 -0.94 -14.01
C LEU A 112 -2.56 -0.28 -14.02
N VAL A 113 -2.49 0.96 -14.49
CA VAL A 113 -1.22 1.67 -14.64
C VAL A 113 -0.66 2.05 -13.26
N ALA A 114 -1.50 2.53 -12.32
CA ALA A 114 -1.06 2.87 -10.97
C ALA A 114 -0.48 1.67 -10.23
N VAL A 115 -1.25 0.59 -10.14
CA VAL A 115 -0.87 -0.63 -9.38
C VAL A 115 0.22 -1.44 -10.09
N GLY A 116 0.14 -1.54 -11.43
CA GLY A 116 1.11 -2.29 -12.24
C GLY A 116 2.49 -1.63 -12.30
N SER A 117 2.57 -0.30 -12.22
CA SER A 117 3.85 0.42 -12.21
C SER A 117 4.54 0.43 -10.84
N GLU A 118 3.80 0.25 -9.74
CA GLU A 118 4.35 0.27 -8.39
C GLU A 118 5.51 -0.70 -8.17
N PRO A 119 5.43 -2.01 -8.51
CA PRO A 119 6.55 -2.95 -8.32
C PRO A 119 7.81 -2.52 -9.07
N VAL A 120 7.65 -1.97 -10.27
CA VAL A 120 8.77 -1.50 -11.09
C VAL A 120 9.45 -0.31 -10.41
N PHE A 121 8.67 0.70 -9.99
CA PHE A 121 9.21 1.84 -9.26
C PHE A 121 9.81 1.42 -7.91
N ALA A 122 9.17 0.53 -7.15
CA ALA A 122 9.68 0.07 -5.87
C ALA A 122 11.00 -0.72 -6.02
N GLY A 123 11.12 -1.53 -7.06
CA GLY A 123 12.37 -2.22 -7.38
C GLY A 123 13.49 -1.26 -7.77
N LEU A 124 13.22 -0.31 -8.66
CA LEU A 124 14.19 0.69 -9.10
C LEU A 124 14.61 1.62 -7.95
N LEU A 125 13.66 2.18 -7.20
CA LEU A 125 13.95 3.03 -6.05
C LEU A 125 14.64 2.26 -4.93
N GLY A 126 14.26 1.01 -4.68
CA GLY A 126 14.92 0.12 -3.74
C GLY A 126 16.40 -0.13 -4.13
N TRP A 127 16.66 -0.30 -5.41
CA TRP A 127 18.02 -0.41 -5.90
C TRP A 127 18.82 0.89 -5.72
N VAL A 128 18.28 2.01 -6.17
CA VAL A 128 18.98 3.31 -6.13
C VAL A 128 19.16 3.82 -4.70
N ALA A 129 18.10 3.78 -3.87
CA ALA A 129 18.10 4.40 -2.54
C ALA A 129 18.58 3.45 -1.43
N LEU A 130 18.31 2.15 -1.53
CA LEU A 130 18.63 1.16 -0.50
C LEU A 130 19.65 0.11 -0.97
N ARG A 131 20.13 0.21 -2.21
CA ARG A 131 21.09 -0.72 -2.82
C ARG A 131 20.64 -2.18 -2.91
N HIS A 132 19.33 -2.44 -2.80
CA HIS A 132 18.74 -3.75 -3.06
C HIS A 132 18.70 -4.00 -4.58
N ARG A 133 19.60 -4.83 -5.09
CA ARG A 133 19.66 -5.13 -6.53
C ARG A 133 18.46 -5.97 -6.96
N PRO A 134 17.85 -5.65 -8.13
CA PRO A 134 16.83 -6.51 -8.73
C PRO A 134 17.38 -7.90 -9.02
N THR A 135 16.74 -8.94 -8.48
CA THR A 135 17.12 -10.33 -8.77
C THR A 135 16.39 -10.84 -10.01
N PRO A 136 16.98 -11.79 -10.78
CA PRO A 136 16.28 -12.39 -11.93
C PRO A 136 14.94 -13.00 -11.54
N GLY A 137 14.85 -13.64 -10.37
CA GLY A 137 13.59 -14.20 -9.86
C GLY A 137 12.52 -13.13 -9.65
N TRP A 138 12.88 -11.98 -9.09
CA TRP A 138 11.96 -10.85 -8.95
C TRP A 138 11.52 -10.30 -10.32
N ILE A 139 12.44 -10.13 -11.27
CA ILE A 139 12.11 -9.63 -12.62
C ILE A 139 11.08 -10.54 -13.29
N VAL A 140 11.32 -11.85 -13.30
CA VAL A 140 10.40 -12.83 -13.90
C VAL A 140 9.04 -12.81 -13.20
N ALA A 141 9.01 -12.89 -11.88
CA ALA A 141 7.78 -12.91 -11.10
C ALA A 141 6.95 -11.65 -11.32
N THR A 142 7.60 -10.48 -11.28
CA THR A 142 6.96 -9.18 -11.52
C THR A 142 6.43 -9.07 -12.95
N SER A 143 7.20 -9.49 -13.95
CA SER A 143 6.76 -9.47 -15.34
C SER A 143 5.53 -10.34 -15.57
N VAL A 144 5.49 -11.55 -14.99
CA VAL A 144 4.33 -12.45 -15.08
C VAL A 144 3.11 -11.83 -14.38
N ALA A 145 3.29 -11.27 -13.19
CA ALA A 145 2.20 -10.64 -12.44
C ALA A 145 1.64 -9.40 -13.16
N VAL A 146 2.51 -8.53 -13.66
CA VAL A 146 2.10 -7.33 -14.42
C VAL A 146 1.42 -7.71 -15.74
N ALA A 147 1.94 -8.71 -16.47
CA ALA A 147 1.28 -9.23 -17.66
C ALA A 147 -0.12 -9.77 -17.35
N GLY A 148 -0.27 -10.49 -16.23
CA GLY A 148 -1.57 -10.94 -15.73
C GLY A 148 -2.52 -9.79 -15.42
N LEU A 149 -2.01 -8.71 -14.80
CA LEU A 149 -2.81 -7.53 -14.50
C LEU A 149 -3.27 -6.80 -15.76
N VAL A 150 -2.40 -6.70 -16.79
CA VAL A 150 -2.76 -6.17 -18.11
C VAL A 150 -3.87 -7.01 -18.75
N LEU A 151 -3.69 -8.32 -18.75
CA LEU A 151 -4.66 -9.24 -19.36
C LEU A 151 -6.01 -9.23 -18.62
N ARG A 152 -6.00 -9.15 -17.28
CA ARG A 152 -7.21 -8.98 -16.46
C ARG A 152 -8.02 -7.74 -16.86
N SER A 153 -7.34 -6.67 -17.21
CA SER A 153 -7.96 -5.41 -17.61
C SER A 153 -8.30 -5.33 -19.11
N ALA A 154 -7.96 -6.36 -19.89
CA ALA A 154 -8.24 -6.41 -21.33
C ALA A 154 -9.76 -6.32 -21.59
N GLY A 155 -10.15 -5.50 -22.56
CA GLY A 155 -11.56 -5.21 -22.88
C GLY A 155 -12.19 -4.07 -22.05
N GLN A 156 -11.48 -3.53 -21.06
CA GLN A 156 -11.92 -2.38 -20.27
C GLN A 156 -11.02 -1.14 -20.47
N LEU A 157 -10.08 -1.20 -21.43
CA LEU A 157 -9.05 -0.19 -21.64
C LEU A 157 -9.50 0.88 -22.66
N GLU A 158 -10.67 1.45 -22.49
CA GLU A 158 -11.17 2.50 -23.39
C GLU A 158 -10.81 3.91 -22.87
N GLY A 159 -10.44 4.81 -23.77
CA GLY A 159 -10.47 6.27 -23.54
C GLY A 159 -9.32 6.88 -22.74
N GLY A 160 -8.16 6.25 -22.63
CA GLY A 160 -7.04 6.84 -21.89
C GLY A 160 -6.45 8.07 -22.55
N ASN A 161 -6.26 9.16 -21.77
CA ASN A 161 -5.52 10.35 -22.17
C ASN A 161 -4.16 10.42 -21.45
N ALA A 162 -3.21 11.17 -22.03
CA ALA A 162 -1.85 11.28 -21.50
C ALA A 162 -1.81 11.85 -20.07
N HIS A 163 -2.70 12.80 -19.74
CA HIS A 163 -2.78 13.39 -18.42
C HIS A 163 -3.16 12.34 -17.35
N GLY A 164 -4.20 11.57 -17.60
CA GLY A 164 -4.62 10.51 -16.68
C GLY A 164 -3.58 9.39 -16.52
N LEU A 165 -2.87 9.04 -17.60
CA LEU A 165 -1.76 8.07 -17.52
C LEU A 165 -0.60 8.60 -16.68
N LEU A 166 -0.25 9.88 -16.80
CA LEU A 166 0.78 10.51 -15.95
C LEU A 166 0.36 10.52 -14.48
N LEU A 167 -0.91 10.80 -14.19
CA LEU A 167 -1.44 10.73 -12.82
C LEU A 167 -1.39 9.29 -12.27
N ALA A 168 -1.73 8.29 -13.09
CA ALA A 168 -1.63 6.88 -12.70
C ALA A 168 -0.18 6.46 -12.38
N LEU A 169 0.78 6.84 -13.22
CA LEU A 169 2.20 6.63 -12.94
C LEU A 169 2.64 7.38 -11.70
N GLY A 170 2.14 8.60 -11.47
CA GLY A 170 2.36 9.37 -10.26
C GLY A 170 1.86 8.65 -9.00
N ALA A 171 0.68 8.03 -9.06
CA ALA A 171 0.15 7.21 -7.97
C ALA A 171 1.04 6.00 -7.67
N GLY A 172 1.45 5.25 -8.70
CA GLY A 172 2.38 4.12 -8.55
C GLY A 172 3.74 4.55 -7.98
N LEU A 173 4.26 5.69 -8.42
CA LEU A 173 5.49 6.26 -7.87
C LEU A 173 5.32 6.68 -6.40
N CYS A 174 4.22 7.30 -6.02
CA CYS A 174 3.91 7.63 -4.64
C CYS A 174 3.90 6.37 -3.76
N SER A 175 3.22 5.30 -4.18
CA SER A 175 3.19 4.03 -3.45
C SER A 175 4.60 3.43 -3.29
N ALA A 176 5.39 3.44 -4.35
CA ALA A 176 6.78 2.98 -4.30
C ALA A 176 7.65 3.84 -3.37
N CYS A 177 7.52 5.17 -3.41
CA CYS A 177 8.21 6.08 -2.50
C CYS A 177 7.85 5.80 -1.04
N TYR A 178 6.56 5.56 -0.76
CA TYR A 178 6.11 5.17 0.58
C TYR A 178 6.81 3.88 1.04
N THR A 179 6.76 2.83 0.22
CA THR A 179 7.33 1.51 0.52
C THR A 179 8.84 1.59 0.80
N VAL A 180 9.60 2.28 -0.07
CA VAL A 180 11.06 2.42 0.06
C VAL A 180 11.45 3.28 1.26
N ALA A 181 10.77 4.41 1.47
CA ALA A 181 11.05 5.29 2.60
C ALA A 181 10.62 4.66 3.94
N ALA A 182 9.52 3.90 3.96
CA ALA A 182 9.10 3.10 5.11
C ALA A 182 10.15 2.04 5.45
N LYS A 183 10.64 1.27 4.46
CA LYS A 183 11.73 0.29 4.64
C LYS A 183 12.93 0.93 5.30
N HIS A 184 13.40 2.07 4.78
CA HIS A 184 14.55 2.78 5.33
C HIS A 184 14.37 3.17 6.81
N GLN A 185 13.15 3.56 7.23
CA GLN A 185 12.88 3.90 8.62
C GLN A 185 12.82 2.67 9.52
N LEU A 186 12.25 1.57 9.02
CA LEU A 186 12.16 0.30 9.74
C LEU A 186 13.54 -0.32 9.94
N ASP A 187 14.42 -0.24 8.95
CA ASP A 187 15.79 -0.74 9.04
C ASP A 187 16.68 0.07 10.01
N ARG A 188 16.25 1.28 10.38
CA ARG A 188 16.93 2.09 11.40
C ARG A 188 16.44 1.74 12.81
N ASP A 189 15.36 2.37 13.24
CA ASP A 189 14.88 2.25 14.64
C ASP A 189 13.39 2.50 14.79
N ALA A 190 12.66 2.76 13.70
CA ALA A 190 11.23 2.95 13.73
C ALA A 190 10.51 1.61 13.82
N THR A 191 9.39 1.56 14.53
CA THR A 191 8.57 0.36 14.62
C THR A 191 7.50 0.34 13.55
N ALA A 192 6.96 -0.85 13.28
CA ALA A 192 5.93 -1.06 12.26
C ALA A 192 4.63 -0.27 12.46
N ILE A 193 4.36 0.20 13.68
CA ILE A 193 3.23 1.11 13.92
C ILE A 193 3.64 2.58 13.84
N GLU A 194 4.87 2.92 14.25
CA GLU A 194 5.35 4.30 14.26
C GLU A 194 5.43 4.90 12.85
N VAL A 195 5.86 4.10 11.86
CA VAL A 195 5.97 4.58 10.48
C VAL A 195 4.61 4.98 9.91
N PRO A 196 3.58 4.11 9.82
CA PRO A 196 2.29 4.49 9.28
C PRO A 196 1.58 5.53 10.18
N ALA A 197 1.71 5.47 11.52
CA ALA A 197 1.12 6.47 12.41
C ALA A 197 1.67 7.88 12.14
N ALA A 198 3.00 8.04 12.06
CA ALA A 198 3.63 9.31 11.77
C ALA A 198 3.29 9.82 10.35
N SER A 199 3.29 8.91 9.37
CA SER A 199 3.03 9.25 7.96
C SER A 199 1.59 9.68 7.73
N PHE A 200 0.60 8.92 8.27
CA PHE A 200 -0.82 9.23 8.05
C PHE A 200 -1.30 10.39 8.91
N ALA A 201 -0.73 10.61 10.10
CA ALA A 201 -1.01 11.80 10.88
C ALA A 201 -0.60 13.07 10.13
N LEU A 202 0.60 13.10 9.56
CA LEU A 202 1.09 14.25 8.80
C LEU A 202 0.42 14.34 7.42
N GLY A 203 0.39 13.24 6.66
CA GLY A 203 -0.21 13.19 5.32
C GLY A 203 -1.72 13.41 5.35
N GLY A 204 -2.41 12.86 6.36
CA GLY A 204 -3.84 13.11 6.58
C GLY A 204 -4.12 14.59 6.85
N LEU A 205 -3.32 15.25 7.69
CA LEU A 205 -3.47 16.68 7.96
C LEU A 205 -3.36 17.52 6.68
N LEU A 206 -2.45 17.15 5.77
CA LEU A 206 -2.31 17.84 4.47
C LEU A 206 -3.54 17.68 3.57
N LEU A 207 -4.33 16.62 3.77
CA LEU A 207 -5.54 16.35 2.97
C LEU A 207 -6.80 17.02 3.55
N VAL A 208 -6.78 17.50 4.80
CA VAL A 208 -7.96 18.13 5.43
C VAL A 208 -8.56 19.26 4.60
N PRO A 209 -7.78 20.18 3.99
CA PRO A 209 -8.35 21.25 3.17
C PRO A 209 -9.18 20.74 1.97
N LEU A 210 -8.88 19.54 1.44
CA LEU A 210 -9.61 18.96 0.32
C LEU A 210 -11.00 18.41 0.73
N LEU A 211 -11.30 18.32 2.04
CA LEU A 211 -12.64 18.02 2.53
C LEU A 211 -13.57 19.24 2.43
N ALA A 212 -13.03 20.46 2.31
CA ALA A 212 -13.83 21.65 2.17
C ALA A 212 -14.67 21.56 0.88
N GLY A 213 -15.98 21.70 1.04
CA GLY A 213 -16.93 21.58 -0.07
C GLY A 213 -17.34 20.14 -0.45
N GLN A 214 -16.78 19.11 0.19
CA GLN A 214 -17.25 17.74 -0.01
C GLN A 214 -18.56 17.48 0.77
N PRO A 215 -19.54 16.78 0.15
CA PRO A 215 -20.74 16.37 0.86
C PRO A 215 -20.37 15.28 1.88
N LEU A 216 -20.48 15.57 3.19
CA LEU A 216 -20.13 14.63 4.25
C LEU A 216 -21.36 14.11 5.02
N GLY A 217 -22.58 14.49 4.63
CA GLY A 217 -23.82 14.08 5.31
C GLY A 217 -24.00 12.56 5.41
N TRP A 218 -23.51 11.83 4.41
CA TRP A 218 -23.56 10.37 4.37
C TRP A 218 -22.78 9.70 5.51
N VAL A 219 -21.75 10.35 6.06
CA VAL A 219 -20.94 9.82 7.17
C VAL A 219 -21.77 9.61 8.43
N ALA A 220 -22.80 10.44 8.64
CA ALA A 220 -23.71 10.31 9.79
C ALA A 220 -24.67 9.12 9.69
N SER A 221 -24.81 8.50 8.52
CA SER A 221 -25.59 7.28 8.37
C SER A 221 -24.85 6.06 8.96
N PRO A 222 -25.55 5.04 9.48
CA PRO A 222 -24.91 3.83 9.99
C PRO A 222 -24.01 3.15 8.95
N GLY A 223 -24.44 3.12 7.67
CA GLY A 223 -23.64 2.56 6.58
C GLY A 223 -22.39 3.39 6.26
N GLY A 224 -22.50 4.72 6.29
CA GLY A 224 -21.37 5.63 6.07
C GLY A 224 -20.35 5.56 7.20
N ALA A 225 -20.81 5.57 8.46
CA ALA A 225 -19.93 5.39 9.61
C ALA A 225 -19.21 4.04 9.58
N ALA A 226 -19.92 2.95 9.29
CA ALA A 226 -19.34 1.62 9.15
C ALA A 226 -18.30 1.56 8.04
N LEU A 227 -18.57 2.16 6.87
CA LEU A 227 -17.64 2.24 5.74
C LEU A 227 -16.34 2.95 6.15
N VAL A 228 -16.44 4.15 6.73
CA VAL A 228 -15.26 4.95 7.10
C VAL A 228 -14.46 4.25 8.20
N LEU A 229 -15.13 3.67 9.21
CA LEU A 229 -14.47 2.91 10.28
C LEU A 229 -13.77 1.66 9.72
N TYR A 230 -14.44 0.88 8.87
CA TYR A 230 -13.85 -0.30 8.27
C TYR A 230 -12.63 0.05 7.42
N LEU A 231 -12.78 1.00 6.50
CA LEU A 231 -11.67 1.42 5.63
C LEU A 231 -10.53 2.03 6.44
N GLY A 232 -10.82 2.86 7.45
CA GLY A 232 -9.80 3.47 8.29
C GLY A 232 -9.09 2.48 9.19
N VAL A 233 -9.82 1.61 9.88
CA VAL A 233 -9.21 0.67 10.83
C VAL A 233 -8.63 -0.55 10.14
N ALA A 234 -9.42 -1.27 9.33
CA ALA A 234 -8.97 -2.52 8.73
C ALA A 234 -7.97 -2.26 7.59
N THR A 235 -8.30 -1.37 6.62
CA THR A 235 -7.48 -1.21 5.43
C THR A 235 -6.36 -0.18 5.60
N MET A 236 -6.53 0.87 6.43
CA MET A 236 -5.44 1.83 6.65
C MET A 236 -4.61 1.52 7.88
N ALA A 237 -5.19 1.26 9.06
CA ALA A 237 -4.39 1.03 10.25
C ALA A 237 -3.81 -0.40 10.27
N VAL A 238 -4.65 -1.43 10.29
CA VAL A 238 -4.20 -2.83 10.44
C VAL A 238 -3.37 -3.27 9.24
N ALA A 239 -3.87 -3.07 8.02
CA ALA A 239 -3.16 -3.48 6.81
C ALA A 239 -1.78 -2.83 6.70
N ASN A 240 -1.65 -1.52 7.00
CA ASN A 240 -0.35 -0.84 6.93
C ASN A 240 0.62 -1.26 8.05
N VAL A 241 0.14 -1.64 9.23
CA VAL A 241 1.01 -2.25 10.28
C VAL A 241 1.52 -3.62 9.83
N LEU A 242 0.66 -4.45 9.23
CA LEU A 242 1.05 -5.74 8.67
C LEU A 242 2.05 -5.56 7.53
N LEU A 243 1.78 -4.64 6.61
CA LEU A 243 2.68 -4.27 5.52
C LEU A 243 4.04 -3.81 6.06
N ALA A 244 4.07 -2.89 7.02
CA ALA A 244 5.30 -2.39 7.62
C ALA A 244 6.11 -3.51 8.30
N ARG A 245 5.46 -4.46 8.98
CA ARG A 245 6.13 -5.64 9.52
C ARG A 245 6.70 -6.53 8.42
N GLY A 246 5.97 -6.72 7.32
CA GLY A 246 6.42 -7.52 6.19
C GLY A 246 7.58 -6.88 5.44
N ILE A 247 7.51 -5.58 5.16
CA ILE A 247 8.58 -4.78 4.53
C ILE A 247 9.88 -4.87 5.32
N HIS A 248 9.82 -4.98 6.67
CA HIS A 248 11.04 -5.07 7.48
C HIS A 248 11.91 -6.27 7.08
N GLY A 249 11.30 -7.41 6.74
CA GLY A 249 12.02 -8.63 6.35
C GLY A 249 12.13 -8.87 4.84
N LEU A 250 11.68 -7.91 3.98
CA LEU A 250 11.69 -8.06 2.52
C LEU A 250 12.23 -6.82 1.82
N PRO A 251 12.88 -6.96 0.66
CA PRO A 251 13.21 -5.83 -0.22
C PRO A 251 11.94 -5.16 -0.78
N PRO A 252 11.98 -3.85 -1.15
CA PRO A 252 10.82 -3.11 -1.62
C PRO A 252 10.17 -3.66 -2.89
N GLY A 253 10.97 -4.06 -3.90
CA GLY A 253 10.47 -4.61 -5.15
C GLY A 253 9.62 -5.87 -4.95
N PRO A 254 10.15 -6.94 -4.32
CA PRO A 254 9.40 -8.12 -3.92
C PRO A 254 8.15 -7.82 -3.10
N THR A 255 8.22 -6.89 -2.16
CA THR A 255 7.07 -6.46 -1.35
C THR A 255 5.97 -5.90 -2.23
N ALA A 256 6.28 -4.95 -3.12
CA ALA A 256 5.31 -4.35 -4.02
C ALA A 256 4.71 -5.39 -5.01
N THR A 257 5.50 -6.37 -5.47
CA THR A 257 4.97 -7.47 -6.29
C THR A 257 3.97 -8.32 -5.50
N LEU A 258 4.27 -8.67 -4.25
CA LEU A 258 3.35 -9.43 -3.39
C LEU A 258 2.07 -8.64 -3.07
N MET A 259 2.12 -7.32 -3.05
CA MET A 259 0.94 -6.46 -2.88
C MET A 259 -0.04 -6.55 -4.06
N LEU A 260 0.33 -7.11 -5.23
CA LEU A 260 -0.60 -7.43 -6.30
C LEU A 260 -1.65 -8.49 -5.88
N THR A 261 -1.59 -9.03 -4.68
CA THR A 261 -2.70 -9.75 -4.03
C THR A 261 -3.96 -8.88 -3.93
N ASP A 262 -3.84 -7.57 -3.72
CA ASP A 262 -4.94 -6.61 -3.65
C ASP A 262 -5.88 -6.72 -4.89
N PRO A 263 -5.44 -6.50 -6.15
CA PRO A 263 -6.33 -6.58 -7.30
C PRO A 263 -6.90 -7.98 -7.54
N VAL A 264 -6.23 -9.05 -7.10
CA VAL A 264 -6.77 -10.42 -7.14
C VAL A 264 -7.98 -10.54 -6.21
N VAL A 265 -7.82 -10.13 -4.95
CA VAL A 265 -8.90 -10.18 -3.95
C VAL A 265 -10.04 -9.25 -4.35
N ALA A 266 -9.76 -8.04 -4.84
CA ALA A 266 -10.77 -7.12 -5.35
C ALA A 266 -11.59 -7.77 -6.48
N THR A 267 -10.93 -8.47 -7.41
CA THR A 267 -11.64 -9.19 -8.49
C THR A 267 -12.50 -10.34 -7.97
N LEU A 268 -11.97 -11.16 -7.06
CA LEU A 268 -12.72 -12.28 -6.47
C LEU A 268 -13.95 -11.79 -5.72
N LEU A 269 -13.82 -10.72 -4.94
CA LEU A 269 -14.94 -10.11 -4.24
C LEU A 269 -15.93 -9.42 -5.18
N GLY A 270 -15.46 -8.82 -6.27
CA GLY A 270 -16.33 -8.30 -7.34
C GLY A 270 -17.25 -9.38 -7.90
N ILE A 271 -16.69 -10.56 -8.21
CA ILE A 271 -17.46 -11.70 -8.70
C ILE A 271 -18.41 -12.25 -7.64
N VAL A 272 -17.88 -12.57 -6.44
CA VAL A 272 -18.64 -13.34 -5.42
C VAL A 272 -19.64 -12.48 -4.69
N VAL A 273 -19.30 -11.21 -4.39
CA VAL A 273 -20.13 -10.33 -3.55
C VAL A 273 -20.97 -9.38 -4.40
N LEU A 274 -20.38 -8.82 -5.47
CA LEU A 274 -21.08 -7.85 -6.31
C LEU A 274 -21.75 -8.47 -7.54
N GLY A 275 -21.52 -9.77 -7.80
CA GLY A 275 -22.12 -10.46 -8.94
C GLY A 275 -21.55 -10.05 -10.31
N GLU A 276 -20.33 -9.50 -10.32
CA GLU A 276 -19.69 -9.06 -11.56
C GLU A 276 -19.34 -10.26 -12.47
N ALA A 277 -19.66 -10.14 -13.75
CA ALA A 277 -19.27 -11.13 -14.73
C ALA A 277 -17.78 -10.99 -15.08
N ILE A 278 -17.05 -12.11 -15.12
CA ILE A 278 -15.66 -12.14 -15.54
C ILE A 278 -15.54 -12.75 -16.93
N THR A 279 -14.78 -12.11 -17.82
CA THR A 279 -14.46 -12.69 -19.13
C THR A 279 -13.39 -13.77 -18.99
N PRO A 280 -13.33 -14.78 -19.89
CA PRO A 280 -12.28 -15.79 -19.87
C PRO A 280 -10.86 -15.20 -19.92
N VAL A 281 -10.68 -14.10 -20.65
CA VAL A 281 -9.40 -13.37 -20.74
C VAL A 281 -9.03 -12.75 -19.40
N ALA A 282 -9.98 -12.11 -18.72
CA ALA A 282 -9.75 -11.54 -17.40
C ALA A 282 -9.47 -12.62 -16.35
N ALA A 283 -10.15 -13.78 -16.43
CA ALA A 283 -9.90 -14.92 -15.56
C ALA A 283 -8.46 -15.47 -15.75
N LEU A 284 -8.00 -15.61 -17.00
CA LEU A 284 -6.61 -15.96 -17.29
C LEU A 284 -5.63 -14.94 -16.72
N GLY A 285 -5.96 -13.65 -16.80
CA GLY A 285 -5.17 -12.57 -16.18
C GLY A 285 -5.02 -12.76 -14.68
N VAL A 286 -6.10 -13.08 -13.96
CA VAL A 286 -6.06 -13.38 -12.51
C VAL A 286 -5.17 -14.58 -12.21
N VAL A 287 -5.25 -15.64 -13.01
CA VAL A 287 -4.38 -16.84 -12.86
C VAL A 287 -2.91 -16.47 -13.05
N LEU A 288 -2.59 -15.61 -14.02
CA LEU A 288 -1.20 -15.13 -14.22
C LEU A 288 -0.72 -14.26 -13.07
N VAL A 289 -1.56 -13.38 -12.51
CA VAL A 289 -1.18 -12.63 -11.29
C VAL A 289 -0.87 -13.60 -10.17
N LEU A 290 -1.74 -14.58 -9.90
CA LEU A 290 -1.50 -15.60 -8.87
C LEU A 290 -0.21 -16.39 -9.12
N ALA A 291 0.08 -16.78 -10.38
CA ALA A 291 1.32 -17.43 -10.73
C ALA A 291 2.55 -16.53 -10.43
N GLY A 292 2.48 -15.25 -10.78
CA GLY A 292 3.51 -14.26 -10.45
C GLY A 292 3.74 -14.11 -8.94
N LEU A 293 2.65 -14.09 -8.14
CA LEU A 293 2.73 -14.05 -6.68
C LEU A 293 3.42 -15.30 -6.10
N VAL A 294 3.06 -16.49 -6.61
CA VAL A 294 3.69 -17.75 -6.19
C VAL A 294 5.17 -17.76 -6.57
N LEU A 295 5.51 -17.38 -7.80
CA LEU A 295 6.90 -17.25 -8.25
C LEU A 295 7.68 -16.27 -7.39
N GLN A 296 7.09 -15.13 -7.04
CA GLN A 296 7.71 -14.14 -6.15
C GLN A 296 7.95 -14.71 -4.75
N GLY A 297 6.96 -15.39 -4.18
CA GLY A 297 7.09 -16.03 -2.87
C GLY A 297 8.20 -17.08 -2.87
N LEU A 298 8.28 -17.91 -3.93
CA LEU A 298 9.32 -18.93 -4.08
C LEU A 298 10.71 -18.29 -4.30
N ALA A 299 10.80 -17.24 -5.12
CA ALA A 299 12.06 -16.55 -5.37
C ALA A 299 12.65 -15.97 -4.09
N VAL A 300 11.83 -15.30 -3.28
CA VAL A 300 12.27 -14.72 -2.00
C VAL A 300 12.55 -15.80 -0.96
N ALA A 301 11.76 -16.87 -0.90
CA ALA A 301 11.97 -17.96 0.06
C ALA A 301 13.25 -18.78 -0.21
N ARG A 302 13.75 -18.76 -1.46
CA ARG A 302 14.99 -19.44 -1.88
C ARG A 302 16.19 -18.52 -1.93
N ALA A 303 15.99 -17.20 -1.82
CA ALA A 303 17.08 -16.23 -1.83
C ALA A 303 17.99 -16.46 -0.61
N GLU A 304 19.29 -16.37 -0.82
CA GLU A 304 20.25 -16.38 0.27
C GLU A 304 20.14 -15.08 1.09
N PRO A 305 20.52 -15.08 2.37
CA PRO A 305 20.48 -13.87 3.20
C PRO A 305 21.20 -12.68 2.56
N ALA A 306 22.31 -12.93 1.85
CA ALA A 306 23.07 -11.90 1.13
C ALA A 306 22.29 -11.23 -0.01
N ASP A 307 21.31 -11.92 -0.64
CA ASP A 307 20.46 -11.36 -1.70
C ASP A 307 19.36 -10.44 -1.16
N LEU A 308 19.05 -10.57 0.12
CA LEU A 308 18.02 -9.81 0.81
C LEU A 308 18.59 -8.57 1.54
N GLU A 309 19.91 -8.55 1.75
CA GLU A 309 20.60 -7.43 2.36
C GLU A 309 21.01 -6.36 1.32
N PRO A 310 21.10 -5.08 1.74
CA PRO A 310 21.64 -4.03 0.85
C PRO A 310 23.09 -4.33 0.50
N ALA A 311 23.47 -4.04 -0.76
CA ALA A 311 24.86 -4.20 -1.19
C ALA A 311 25.80 -3.34 -0.32
N PRO A 312 27.00 -3.84 0.03
CA PRO A 312 27.95 -3.09 0.84
C PRO A 312 28.32 -1.76 0.18
N VAL A 313 28.54 -0.75 1.01
CA VAL A 313 29.04 0.56 0.56
C VAL A 313 30.51 0.36 0.16
N LEU A 314 30.84 0.53 -1.12
CA LEU A 314 32.23 0.63 -1.61
C LEU A 314 32.84 1.96 -1.19
#